data_5634621e44fdcbdf1fea2ac84677fd3f
#
_entry.id   5634621e44fdcbdf1fea2ac84677fd3f
#
_cell.length_a   1.000
_cell.length_b   1.000
_cell.length_c   1.000
_cell.angle_alpha   90.00
_cell.angle_beta   90.00
_cell.angle_gamma   90.00
#
_symmetry.space_group_name_H-M   'P 1'
#
loop_
_entity.id
_entity.type
_entity.pdbx_description
1 polymer ?
#
loop_
_entity_poly.entity_id
_entity_poly.type
_entity_poly.pdbx_seq_one_letter_code
_entity_poly.pdbx_strand_id
1 'polypeptide(L)'
;MSKNVLVVDDSILMRKMVADTLTDAGWQVVGEAGDGRQAVEQYREKQPDAVTLDIVMPDFNGMYALEHILETDPQAKVVVVSALNQTRLISEAIRKGAQDFIAKPFLPEQLQQTMSHCVADAAE
;
A
#
# COMPACT_ATOMS: atom_id res chain seq x y z
N MET A 1 15.58 -13.17 1.88
CA MET A 1 14.63 -12.52 0.99
C MET A 1 14.35 -11.11 1.49
N SER A 2 14.48 -10.15 0.62
CA SER A 2 14.18 -8.78 0.99
C SER A 2 12.67 -8.58 1.03
N LYS A 3 12.22 -7.78 1.99
CA LYS A 3 10.85 -7.31 2.08
C LYS A 3 10.90 -5.80 1.90
N ASN A 4 10.71 -5.36 0.67
CA ASN A 4 10.74 -3.94 0.32
C ASN A 4 9.33 -3.42 0.16
N VAL A 5 9.05 -2.27 0.76
CA VAL A 5 7.70 -1.70 0.73
C VAL A 5 7.75 -0.22 0.35
N LEU A 6 6.76 0.18 -0.45
CA LEU A 6 6.47 1.58 -0.76
C LEU A 6 5.28 2.00 0.10
N VAL A 7 5.41 3.08 0.83
CA VAL A 7 4.35 3.60 1.72
C VAL A 7 3.74 4.84 1.10
N VAL A 8 2.43 4.80 0.83
CA VAL A 8 1.71 5.89 0.17
C VAL A 8 0.57 6.39 1.05
N ASP A 9 0.66 7.64 1.46
CA ASP A 9 -0.36 8.32 2.25
C ASP A 9 -0.07 9.82 2.17
N ASP A 10 -1.11 10.65 2.00
CA ASP A 10 -0.92 12.09 1.94
C ASP A 10 -0.61 12.70 3.29
N SER A 11 -0.89 12.01 4.38
CA SER A 11 -0.56 12.44 5.73
C SER A 11 0.87 12.02 6.09
N ILE A 12 1.73 12.99 6.36
CA ILE A 12 3.11 12.73 6.77
C ILE A 12 3.13 11.88 8.04
N LEU A 13 2.22 12.17 8.99
CA LEU A 13 2.14 11.42 10.24
C LEU A 13 1.77 9.96 9.99
N MET A 14 0.76 9.72 9.15
CA MET A 14 0.34 8.35 8.84
C MET A 14 1.42 7.59 8.09
N ARG A 15 2.11 8.24 7.14
CA ARG A 15 3.23 7.59 6.45
C ARG A 15 4.29 7.13 7.43
N LYS A 16 4.61 8.01 8.40
CA LYS A 16 5.60 7.67 9.42
C LYS A 16 5.14 6.50 10.28
N MET A 17 3.88 6.51 10.70
CA MET A 17 3.34 5.41 11.52
C MET A 17 3.41 4.08 10.79
N VAL A 18 2.99 4.07 9.52
CA VAL A 18 3.04 2.84 8.71
C VAL A 18 4.47 2.39 8.49
N ALA A 19 5.35 3.33 8.14
CA ALA A 19 6.76 3.02 7.90
C ALA A 19 7.43 2.45 9.14
N ASP A 20 7.22 3.07 10.30
CA ASP A 20 7.82 2.60 11.56
C ASP A 20 7.30 1.22 11.94
N THR A 21 5.98 1.01 11.78
CA THR A 21 5.35 -0.28 12.09
C THR A 21 5.93 -1.40 11.22
N LEU A 22 6.13 -1.14 9.95
CA LEU A 22 6.67 -2.14 9.03
C LEU A 22 8.16 -2.33 9.20
N THR A 23 8.90 -1.27 9.50
CA THR A 23 10.33 -1.38 9.81
C THR A 23 10.54 -2.27 11.04
N ASP A 24 9.69 -2.14 12.05
CA ASP A 24 9.76 -2.98 13.25
C ASP A 24 9.51 -4.47 12.93
N ALA A 25 8.80 -4.75 11.85
CA ALA A 25 8.51 -6.12 11.42
C ALA A 25 9.53 -6.65 10.40
N GLY A 26 10.60 -5.92 10.15
CA GLY A 26 11.67 -6.37 9.26
C GLY A 26 11.53 -5.89 7.81
N TRP A 27 10.57 -5.02 7.52
CA TRP A 27 10.43 -4.46 6.18
C TRP A 27 11.43 -3.33 5.96
N GLN A 28 11.88 -3.19 4.72
CA GLN A 28 12.66 -2.05 4.31
C GLN A 28 11.76 -1.09 3.53
N VAL A 29 11.59 0.12 4.05
CA VAL A 29 10.80 1.15 3.37
C VAL A 29 11.70 1.78 2.30
N VAL A 30 11.46 1.43 1.04
CA VAL A 30 12.32 1.86 -0.05
C VAL A 30 11.84 3.16 -0.70
N GLY A 31 10.65 3.60 -0.36
CA GLY A 31 10.12 4.86 -0.86
C GLY A 31 8.86 5.28 -0.12
N GLU A 32 8.53 6.55 -0.23
CA GLU A 32 7.31 7.13 0.32
C GLU A 32 6.72 8.06 -0.71
N ALA A 33 5.41 8.13 -0.75
CA ALA A 33 4.71 9.02 -1.68
C ALA A 33 3.51 9.67 -0.99
N GLY A 34 3.25 10.91 -1.35
CA GLY A 34 2.15 11.68 -0.77
C GLY A 34 0.95 11.84 -1.69
N ASP A 35 1.02 11.36 -2.92
CA ASP A 35 -0.10 11.36 -3.84
C ASP A 35 0.03 10.22 -4.83
N GLY A 36 -1.01 10.03 -5.66
CA GLY A 36 -1.05 8.90 -6.58
C GLY A 36 -0.01 8.96 -7.68
N ARG A 37 0.34 10.16 -8.15
CA ARG A 37 1.35 10.32 -9.20
C ARG A 37 2.73 9.92 -8.69
N GLN A 38 3.09 10.44 -7.50
CA GLN A 38 4.35 10.07 -6.86
C GLN A 38 4.41 8.56 -6.60
N ALA A 39 3.28 7.97 -6.21
CA ALA A 39 3.21 6.53 -5.96
C ALA A 39 3.55 5.73 -7.21
N VAL A 40 3.00 6.11 -8.36
CA VAL A 40 3.28 5.41 -9.62
C VAL A 40 4.76 5.56 -10.01
N GLU A 41 5.30 6.77 -9.90
CA GLU A 41 6.70 7.02 -10.21
C GLU A 41 7.63 6.22 -9.31
N GLN A 42 7.36 6.22 -7.99
CA GLN A 42 8.17 5.48 -7.02
C GLN A 42 8.09 3.98 -7.25
N TYR A 43 6.91 3.49 -7.61
CA TYR A 43 6.75 2.06 -7.87
C TYR A 43 7.60 1.63 -9.06
N ARG A 44 7.58 2.40 -10.14
CA ARG A 44 8.36 2.08 -11.32
C ARG A 44 9.86 2.12 -11.04
N GLU A 45 10.29 3.10 -10.25
CA GLU A 45 11.70 3.28 -9.93
C GLU A 45 12.22 2.23 -8.94
N LYS A 46 11.46 1.94 -7.89
CA LYS A 46 11.92 1.11 -6.77
C LYS A 46 11.53 -0.36 -6.91
N GLN A 47 10.48 -0.65 -7.65
CA GLN A 47 9.96 -2.02 -7.82
C GLN A 47 9.85 -2.76 -6.48
N PRO A 48 9.06 -2.22 -5.53
CA PRO A 48 8.96 -2.84 -4.19
C PRO A 48 8.22 -4.17 -4.24
N ASP A 49 8.40 -4.96 -3.20
CA ASP A 49 7.67 -6.23 -3.06
C ASP A 49 6.20 -6.01 -2.71
N ALA A 50 5.88 -4.90 -2.07
CA ALA A 50 4.50 -4.56 -1.70
C ALA A 50 4.33 -3.05 -1.58
N VAL A 51 3.09 -2.61 -1.62
CA VAL A 51 2.71 -1.20 -1.47
C VAL A 51 1.60 -1.10 -0.43
N THR A 52 1.72 -0.16 0.51
CA THR A 52 0.58 0.25 1.31
C THR A 52 0.04 1.54 0.70
N LEU A 53 -1.25 1.59 0.44
CA LEU A 53 -1.85 2.65 -0.37
C LEU A 53 -3.08 3.22 0.30
N ASP A 54 -3.02 4.50 0.72
CA ASP A 54 -4.21 5.21 1.15
C ASP A 54 -5.05 5.49 -0.10
N ILE A 55 -6.32 5.10 -0.06
CA ILE A 55 -7.17 5.22 -1.24
C ILE A 55 -7.79 6.62 -1.38
N VAL A 56 -7.87 7.37 -0.28
CA VAL A 56 -8.46 8.72 -0.29
C VAL A 56 -7.35 9.75 -0.11
N MET A 57 -6.91 10.33 -1.23
CA MET A 57 -5.89 11.38 -1.24
C MET A 57 -6.34 12.47 -2.20
N PRO A 58 -5.95 13.74 -1.95
CA PRO A 58 -6.21 14.79 -2.92
C PRO A 58 -5.41 14.53 -4.20
N ASP A 59 -5.83 15.09 -5.30
CA ASP A 59 -5.17 14.99 -6.62
C ASP A 59 -4.65 13.56 -6.87
N PHE A 60 -4.64 13.08 -8.03
CA PHE A 60 -4.12 11.74 -8.32
C PHE A 60 -4.28 10.79 -7.12
N ASN A 61 -5.52 10.46 -6.79
CA ASN A 61 -5.88 9.70 -5.59
C ASN A 61 -5.38 8.25 -5.63
N GLY A 62 -5.69 7.49 -4.58
CA GLY A 62 -5.24 6.11 -4.46
C GLY A 62 -5.76 5.20 -5.55
N MET A 63 -6.99 5.43 -6.05
CA MET A 63 -7.52 4.60 -7.14
C MET A 63 -6.71 4.79 -8.42
N TYR A 64 -6.32 6.03 -8.73
CA TYR A 64 -5.42 6.32 -9.85
C TYR A 64 -4.12 5.54 -9.70
N ALA A 65 -3.53 5.59 -8.50
CA ALA A 65 -2.27 4.89 -8.25
C ALA A 65 -2.44 3.38 -8.42
N LEU A 66 -3.49 2.81 -7.87
CA LEU A 66 -3.76 1.37 -7.97
C LEU A 66 -3.85 0.94 -9.43
N GLU A 67 -4.64 1.66 -10.23
CA GLU A 67 -4.84 1.33 -11.64
C GLU A 67 -3.53 1.38 -12.42
N HIS A 68 -2.76 2.43 -12.23
CA HIS A 68 -1.52 2.61 -12.98
C HIS A 68 -0.41 1.66 -12.52
N ILE A 69 -0.35 1.36 -11.22
CA ILE A 69 0.60 0.37 -10.71
C ILE A 69 0.29 -1.00 -11.31
N LEU A 70 -0.98 -1.39 -11.34
CA LEU A 70 -1.38 -2.69 -11.89
C LEU A 70 -1.22 -2.77 -13.40
N GLU A 71 -1.34 -1.64 -14.11
CA GLU A 71 -1.02 -1.60 -15.55
C GLU A 71 0.47 -1.87 -15.78
N THR A 72 1.32 -1.30 -14.92
CA THR A 72 2.78 -1.47 -15.02
C THR A 72 3.17 -2.88 -14.62
N ASP A 73 2.56 -3.41 -13.57
CA ASP A 73 2.88 -4.72 -13.01
C ASP A 73 1.60 -5.40 -12.53
N PRO A 74 1.00 -6.26 -13.34
CA PRO A 74 -0.24 -6.96 -12.95
C PRO A 74 -0.10 -7.85 -11.72
N GLN A 75 1.13 -8.18 -11.31
CA GLN A 75 1.39 -9.00 -10.12
C GLN A 75 1.68 -8.15 -8.88
N ALA A 76 1.56 -6.83 -8.98
CA ALA A 76 1.85 -5.94 -7.86
C ALA A 76 1.01 -6.29 -6.64
N LYS A 77 1.64 -6.27 -5.48
CA LYS A 77 0.98 -6.55 -4.20
C LYS A 77 0.64 -5.22 -3.54
N VAL A 78 -0.60 -4.78 -3.70
CA VAL A 78 -1.07 -3.50 -3.16
C VAL A 78 -2.07 -3.77 -2.04
N VAL A 79 -1.77 -3.27 -0.84
CA VAL A 79 -2.66 -3.34 0.31
C VAL A 79 -3.23 -1.95 0.53
N VAL A 80 -4.54 -1.83 0.47
CA VAL A 80 -5.23 -0.56 0.66
C VAL A 80 -5.39 -0.28 2.15
N VAL A 81 -5.05 0.92 2.57
CA VAL A 81 -5.23 1.37 3.95
C VAL A 81 -6.25 2.50 3.93
N SER A 82 -7.43 2.30 4.55
CA SER A 82 -8.52 3.26 4.42
C SER A 82 -9.44 3.23 5.64
N ALA A 83 -10.20 4.30 5.82
CA ALA A 83 -11.19 4.37 6.90
C ALA A 83 -12.34 3.41 6.63
N LEU A 84 -12.98 2.91 7.69
CA LEU A 84 -14.10 1.97 7.57
C LEU A 84 -15.29 2.52 6.79
N ASN A 85 -15.49 3.84 6.80
CA ASN A 85 -16.60 4.45 6.07
C ASN A 85 -16.35 4.55 4.56
N GLN A 86 -15.25 3.99 4.07
CA GLN A 86 -14.91 3.98 2.65
C GLN A 86 -15.19 2.63 2.00
N THR A 87 -16.21 1.92 2.45
CA THR A 87 -16.54 0.56 2.02
C THR A 87 -16.65 0.43 0.50
N ARG A 88 -17.30 1.39 -0.15
CA ARG A 88 -17.47 1.35 -1.61
C ARG A 88 -16.13 1.41 -2.33
N LEU A 89 -15.25 2.31 -1.90
CA LEU A 89 -13.92 2.46 -2.50
C LEU A 89 -13.06 1.23 -2.24
N ILE A 90 -13.14 0.67 -1.04
CA ILE A 90 -12.41 -0.55 -0.70
C ILE A 90 -12.86 -1.70 -1.62
N SER A 91 -14.18 -1.88 -1.78
CA SER A 91 -14.71 -2.93 -2.65
C SER A 91 -14.26 -2.73 -4.10
N GLU A 92 -14.28 -1.50 -4.58
CA GLU A 92 -13.83 -1.19 -5.93
C GLU A 92 -12.34 -1.49 -6.10
N ALA A 93 -11.51 -1.14 -5.12
CA ALA A 93 -10.09 -1.41 -5.17
C ALA A 93 -9.79 -2.92 -5.22
N ILE A 94 -10.50 -3.72 -4.42
CA ILE A 94 -10.34 -5.17 -4.43
C ILE A 94 -10.72 -5.73 -5.80
N ARG A 95 -11.83 -5.27 -6.38
CA ARG A 95 -12.24 -5.71 -7.72
C ARG A 95 -11.23 -5.35 -8.80
N LYS A 96 -10.51 -4.23 -8.62
CA LYS A 96 -9.50 -3.80 -9.59
C LYS A 96 -8.18 -4.54 -9.42
N GLY A 97 -8.00 -5.28 -8.33
CA GLY A 97 -6.82 -6.11 -8.16
C GLY A 97 -5.99 -5.83 -6.92
N ALA A 98 -6.46 -4.98 -6.00
CA ALA A 98 -5.77 -4.81 -4.71
C ALA A 98 -5.74 -6.16 -4.00
N GLN A 99 -4.60 -6.46 -3.37
CA GLN A 99 -4.39 -7.77 -2.74
C GLN A 99 -5.22 -7.91 -1.46
N ASP A 100 -5.34 -6.83 -0.69
CA ASP A 100 -6.02 -6.86 0.58
C ASP A 100 -6.28 -5.43 1.04
N PHE A 101 -6.93 -5.27 2.18
CA PHE A 101 -7.11 -3.95 2.77
C PHE A 101 -6.97 -4.03 4.29
N ILE A 102 -6.73 -2.88 4.89
CA ILE A 102 -6.72 -2.74 6.34
C ILE A 102 -7.41 -1.43 6.70
N ALA A 103 -8.25 -1.45 7.74
CA ALA A 103 -9.04 -0.28 8.17
C ALA A 103 -8.25 0.60 9.11
N LYS A 104 -8.41 1.91 8.99
CA LYS A 104 -7.90 2.88 9.96
C LYS A 104 -8.98 3.16 11.00
N PRO A 105 -8.63 3.28 12.28
CA PRO A 105 -7.30 3.03 12.86
C PRO A 105 -7.03 1.53 12.96
N PHE A 106 -5.76 1.16 12.85
CA PHE A 106 -5.35 -0.24 12.94
C PHE A 106 -4.38 -0.44 14.10
N LEU A 107 -4.30 -1.68 14.58
CA LEU A 107 -3.24 -2.08 15.50
C LEU A 107 -2.01 -2.46 14.69
N PRO A 108 -0.80 -2.22 15.23
CA PRO A 108 0.43 -2.59 14.51
C PRO A 108 0.45 -4.04 14.06
N GLU A 109 -0.03 -4.96 14.90
CA GLU A 109 -0.06 -6.39 14.58
C GLU A 109 -0.92 -6.69 13.36
N GLN A 110 -2.03 -5.96 13.20
CA GLN A 110 -2.93 -6.15 12.04
C GLN A 110 -2.23 -5.78 10.75
N LEU A 111 -1.55 -4.64 10.73
CA LEU A 111 -0.81 -4.21 9.54
C LEU A 111 0.31 -5.19 9.22
N GLN A 112 1.07 -5.59 10.23
CA GLN A 112 2.19 -6.51 10.06
C GLN A 112 1.72 -7.86 9.51
N GLN A 113 0.63 -8.40 10.04
CA GLN A 113 0.08 -9.68 9.59
C GLN A 113 -0.44 -9.60 8.15
N THR A 114 -1.18 -8.54 7.84
CA THR A 114 -1.72 -8.35 6.50
C THR A 114 -0.60 -8.28 5.46
N MET A 115 0.45 -7.54 5.76
CA MET A 115 1.58 -7.41 4.85
C MET A 115 2.36 -8.72 4.73
N SER A 116 2.50 -9.46 5.82
CA SER A 116 3.17 -10.75 5.80
C SER A 116 2.43 -11.76 4.92
N HIS A 117 1.10 -11.81 5.02
CA HIS A 117 0.26 -12.67 4.18
C HIS A 117 0.36 -12.30 2.71
N CYS A 118 0.42 -11.00 2.43
CA CYS A 118 0.51 -10.48 1.08
C CYS A 118 1.72 -11.04 0.34
N VAL A 119 2.90 -11.05 0.97
CA VAL A 119 4.12 -11.55 0.33
C VAL A 119 4.27 -13.07 0.44
N ALA A 120 3.67 -13.69 1.45
CA ALA A 120 3.67 -15.15 1.54
C ALA A 120 2.95 -15.76 0.32
N ASP A 121 1.83 -15.16 -0.09
CA ASP A 121 1.12 -15.60 -1.29
C ASP A 121 2.00 -15.47 -2.53
N ALA A 122 2.81 -14.42 -2.60
CA ALA A 122 3.72 -14.19 -3.73
C ALA A 122 4.86 -15.22 -3.77
N ALA A 123 5.27 -15.75 -2.61
CA ALA A 123 6.38 -16.70 -2.51
C ALA A 123 6.01 -18.10 -3.02
N GLU A 124 4.74 -18.35 -3.17
CA GLU A 124 4.26 -19.62 -3.70
C GLU A 124 4.14 -19.58 -5.22
#